data_8bbd47be3f1c249eab88b6e7c7961463
#
_entry.id   8bbd47be3f1c249eab88b6e7c7961463
#
_cell.length_a   1.000
_cell.length_b   1.000
_cell.length_c   1.000
_cell.angle_alpha   90.00
_cell.angle_beta   90.00
_cell.angle_gamma   90.00
#
_symmetry.space_group_name_H-M   'P 1'
#
loop_
_entity.id
_entity.type
_entity.pdbx_description
1 polymer ?
#
loop_
_entity_poly.entity_id
_entity_poly.type
_entity_poly.pdbx_seq_one_letter_code
_entity_poly.pdbx_strand_id
1 'polypeptide(L)'
;MGLIAAGWITVLLLGGGIALDRTLQAQVQANFDEQLEYILTAMIASAEIDPLGDVYFELRLGDQRFLTPGSGIYWQVSGGDSIPYPSRSLWDRELELRDVVAPDGSFPTEPIFYYSSQFPDEPLRVVQRTVVLPGSDTRWTFAVASTPDETTEQLQNIRLILVWSFVVLGLGLIAMALLQIRYGLSPLRRVRAAISKLRTTGDNRITEPLPTEVQPLVEEVNALLEHTERQAEEARRHAGNLAHALKTPLTVLTNAATARDP
;
A
#
# COMPACT_ATOMS: atom_id res chain seq x y z
N MET A 1 12.61 -18.30 -2.80
CA MET A 1 13.00 -16.96 -2.28
C MET A 1 12.35 -15.82 -3.08
N GLY A 2 12.49 -15.75 -4.42
CA GLY A 2 11.90 -14.64 -5.22
C GLY A 2 10.38 -14.49 -5.13
N LEU A 3 9.62 -15.59 -5.09
CA LEU A 3 8.16 -15.55 -4.93
C LEU A 3 7.72 -15.00 -3.57
N ILE A 4 8.48 -15.28 -2.51
CA ILE A 4 8.20 -14.76 -1.16
C ILE A 4 8.45 -13.25 -1.13
N ALA A 5 9.58 -12.79 -1.70
CA ALA A 5 9.89 -11.36 -1.79
C ALA A 5 8.85 -10.61 -2.62
N ALA A 6 8.46 -11.14 -3.79
CA ALA A 6 7.40 -10.57 -4.61
C ALA A 6 6.05 -10.53 -3.87
N GLY A 7 5.70 -11.57 -3.12
CA GLY A 7 4.50 -11.61 -2.29
C GLY A 7 4.51 -10.52 -1.22
N TRP A 8 5.60 -10.36 -0.48
CA TRP A 8 5.74 -9.29 0.53
C TRP A 8 5.68 -7.89 -0.07
N ILE A 9 6.36 -7.65 -1.20
CA ILE A 9 6.30 -6.36 -1.92
C ILE A 9 4.85 -6.05 -2.30
N THR A 10 4.14 -7.03 -2.87
CA THR A 10 2.74 -6.85 -3.28
C THR A 10 1.83 -6.54 -2.08
N VAL A 11 1.97 -7.27 -0.97
CA VAL A 11 1.16 -7.05 0.25
C VAL A 11 1.42 -5.66 0.84
N LEU A 12 2.69 -5.24 0.92
CA LEU A 12 3.05 -3.93 1.46
C LEU A 12 2.55 -2.78 0.57
N LEU A 13 2.67 -2.92 -0.75
CA LEU A 13 2.20 -1.90 -1.70
C LEU A 13 0.67 -1.81 -1.70
N LEU A 14 -0.04 -2.93 -1.69
CA LEU A 14 -1.50 -2.93 -1.60
C LEU A 14 -1.98 -2.36 -0.26
N GLY A 15 -1.40 -2.81 0.84
CA GLY A 15 -1.75 -2.29 2.18
C GLY A 15 -1.47 -0.81 2.32
N GLY A 16 -0.30 -0.34 1.89
CA GLY A 16 0.08 1.07 1.87
C GLY A 16 -0.80 1.90 0.94
N GLY A 17 -1.12 1.39 -0.24
CA GLY A 17 -2.01 2.04 -1.21
C GLY A 17 -3.43 2.21 -0.67
N ILE A 18 -4.01 1.16 -0.07
CA ILE A 18 -5.34 1.22 0.56
C ILE A 18 -5.35 2.18 1.75
N ALA A 19 -4.32 2.15 2.59
CA ALA A 19 -4.22 3.05 3.73
C ALA A 19 -4.14 4.52 3.28
N LEU A 20 -3.32 4.80 2.27
CA LEU A 20 -3.17 6.14 1.71
C LEU A 20 -4.48 6.64 1.06
N ASP A 21 -5.16 5.78 0.27
CA ASP A 21 -6.45 6.12 -0.36
C ASP A 21 -7.51 6.48 0.70
N ARG A 22 -7.62 5.69 1.77
CA ARG A 22 -8.55 5.97 2.88
C ARG A 22 -8.22 7.26 3.61
N THR A 23 -6.94 7.51 3.87
CA THR A 23 -6.49 8.73 4.54
C THR A 23 -6.78 9.96 3.67
N LEU A 24 -6.50 9.87 2.37
CA LEU A 24 -6.78 10.94 1.42
C LEU A 24 -8.29 11.26 1.35
N GLN A 25 -9.14 10.23 1.24
CA GLN A 25 -10.60 10.41 1.24
C GLN A 25 -11.09 11.06 2.53
N ALA A 26 -10.62 10.58 3.69
CA ALA A 26 -10.99 11.15 4.97
C ALA A 26 -10.56 12.62 5.11
N GLN A 27 -9.35 12.95 4.64
CA GLN A 27 -8.84 14.32 4.69
C GLN A 27 -9.61 15.27 3.78
N VAL A 28 -9.93 14.83 2.56
CA VAL A 28 -10.72 15.65 1.63
C VAL A 28 -12.13 15.87 2.15
N GLN A 29 -12.76 14.83 2.71
CA GLN A 29 -14.09 14.98 3.31
C GLN A 29 -14.06 15.91 4.53
N ALA A 30 -13.06 15.80 5.38
CA ALA A 30 -12.90 16.68 6.54
C ALA A 30 -12.73 18.14 6.10
N ASN A 31 -11.88 18.41 5.11
CA ASN A 31 -11.71 19.77 4.56
C ASN A 31 -12.98 20.32 3.93
N PHE A 32 -13.75 19.46 3.25
CA PHE A 32 -15.02 19.86 2.66
C PHE A 32 -16.07 20.20 3.74
N ASP A 33 -16.17 19.39 4.77
CA ASP A 33 -17.05 19.62 5.91
C ASP A 33 -16.64 20.91 6.66
N GLU A 34 -15.35 21.15 6.89
CA GLU A 34 -14.83 22.37 7.50
C GLU A 34 -15.16 23.62 6.68
N GLN A 35 -15.07 23.54 5.35
CA GLN A 35 -15.45 24.65 4.47
C GLN A 35 -16.93 24.96 4.56
N LEU A 36 -17.81 23.97 4.59
CA LEU A 36 -19.25 24.16 4.76
C LEU A 36 -19.57 24.75 6.14
N GLU A 37 -18.92 24.28 7.19
CA GLU A 37 -19.09 24.80 8.55
C GLU A 37 -18.63 26.26 8.66
N TYR A 38 -17.51 26.59 7.99
CA TYR A 38 -17.05 27.99 7.94
C TYR A 38 -18.10 28.91 7.31
N ILE A 39 -18.70 28.51 6.18
CA ILE A 39 -19.75 29.27 5.52
C ILE A 39 -21.00 29.38 6.42
N LEU A 40 -21.41 28.28 7.04
CA LEU A 40 -22.52 28.25 7.99
C LEU A 40 -22.32 29.22 9.16
N THR A 41 -21.13 29.18 9.75
CA THR A 41 -20.77 30.04 10.87
C THR A 41 -20.74 31.51 10.46
N ALA A 42 -20.17 31.84 9.30
CA ALA A 42 -20.18 33.19 8.75
C ALA A 42 -21.61 33.68 8.48
N MET A 43 -22.49 32.79 7.99
CA MET A 43 -23.90 33.08 7.75
C MET A 43 -24.65 33.40 9.06
N ILE A 44 -24.48 32.58 10.09
CA ILE A 44 -25.06 32.81 11.42
C ILE A 44 -24.55 34.12 12.03
N ALA A 45 -23.25 34.40 11.92
CA ALA A 45 -22.64 35.60 12.47
C ALA A 45 -23.10 36.91 11.77
N SER A 46 -23.53 36.82 10.52
CA SER A 46 -24.03 37.95 9.74
C SER A 46 -25.56 38.09 9.75
N ALA A 47 -26.27 37.17 10.40
CA ALA A 47 -27.70 37.16 10.49
C ALA A 47 -28.18 38.09 11.62
N GLU A 48 -29.14 38.96 11.30
CA GLU A 48 -29.81 39.86 12.25
C GLU A 48 -31.31 39.68 12.17
N ILE A 49 -32.01 40.08 13.23
CA ILE A 49 -33.47 40.07 13.29
C ILE A 49 -33.99 41.49 13.03
N ASP A 50 -34.89 41.60 12.07
CA ASP A 50 -35.57 42.86 11.79
C ASP A 50 -36.68 43.16 12.83
N PRO A 51 -37.25 44.39 12.87
CA PRO A 51 -38.35 44.73 13.79
C PRO A 51 -39.63 43.91 13.57
N LEU A 52 -39.79 43.21 12.45
CA LEU A 52 -40.90 42.33 12.15
C LEU A 52 -40.69 40.90 12.64
N GLY A 53 -39.46 40.60 13.09
CA GLY A 53 -39.08 39.28 13.60
C GLY A 53 -38.52 38.34 12.52
N ASP A 54 -38.25 38.83 11.32
CA ASP A 54 -37.67 38.06 10.22
C ASP A 54 -36.15 38.18 10.20
N VAL A 55 -35.48 37.13 9.67
CA VAL A 55 -34.01 37.12 9.52
C VAL A 55 -33.61 37.88 8.26
N TYR A 56 -32.66 38.79 8.41
CA TYR A 56 -32.01 39.43 7.27
C TYR A 56 -30.50 39.38 7.40
N PHE A 57 -29.79 39.58 6.27
CA PHE A 57 -28.34 39.58 6.24
C PHE A 57 -27.82 40.96 5.88
N GLU A 58 -27.06 41.59 6.79
CA GLU A 58 -26.46 42.90 6.56
C GLU A 58 -25.35 42.82 5.49
N LEU A 59 -24.58 41.77 5.52
CA LEU A 59 -23.55 41.50 4.53
C LEU A 59 -23.96 40.36 3.59
N ARG A 60 -23.78 40.59 2.29
CA ARG A 60 -23.92 39.48 1.32
C ARG A 60 -22.83 38.44 1.57
N LEU A 61 -23.24 37.19 1.71
CA LEU A 61 -22.30 36.06 1.72
C LEU A 61 -21.43 36.16 0.47
N GLY A 62 -20.08 36.21 0.67
CA GLY A 62 -19.12 36.61 -0.37
C GLY A 62 -18.96 35.67 -1.54
N ASP A 63 -19.58 34.48 -1.54
CA ASP A 63 -19.50 33.52 -2.63
C ASP A 63 -20.55 33.84 -3.70
N GLN A 64 -20.09 34.21 -4.90
CA GLN A 64 -20.96 34.55 -6.03
C GLN A 64 -21.79 33.36 -6.53
N ARG A 65 -21.40 32.14 -6.22
CA ARG A 65 -22.14 30.91 -6.59
C ARG A 65 -23.54 30.89 -5.95
N PHE A 66 -23.72 31.49 -4.78
CA PHE A 66 -25.06 31.63 -4.16
C PHE A 66 -26.05 32.48 -4.96
N LEU A 67 -25.58 33.25 -5.92
CA LEU A 67 -26.40 34.08 -6.79
C LEU A 67 -26.77 33.40 -8.11
N THR A 68 -26.12 32.29 -8.44
CA THR A 68 -26.29 31.59 -9.71
C THR A 68 -27.18 30.35 -9.52
N PRO A 69 -28.35 30.29 -10.16
CA PRO A 69 -29.24 29.14 -10.06
C PRO A 69 -28.55 27.83 -10.48
N GLY A 70 -28.71 26.78 -9.68
CA GLY A 70 -28.10 25.46 -9.96
C GLY A 70 -26.59 25.41 -9.86
N SER A 71 -25.97 26.29 -9.10
CA SER A 71 -24.49 26.37 -8.96
C SER A 71 -23.85 25.24 -8.15
N GLY A 72 -24.63 24.32 -7.58
CA GLY A 72 -24.12 23.23 -6.73
C GLY A 72 -23.81 23.64 -5.30
N ILE A 73 -23.96 24.93 -4.93
CA ILE A 73 -23.86 25.40 -3.55
C ILE A 73 -25.09 26.20 -3.15
N TYR A 74 -25.65 25.86 -2.03
CA TYR A 74 -26.93 26.33 -1.58
C TYR A 74 -26.90 26.69 -0.11
N TRP A 75 -27.78 27.65 0.28
CA TRP A 75 -28.10 27.85 1.69
C TRP A 75 -29.59 28.10 1.87
N GLN A 76 -30.07 27.81 3.06
CA GLN A 76 -31.45 28.08 3.47
C GLN A 76 -31.50 28.40 4.95
N VAL A 77 -32.36 29.32 5.33
CA VAL A 77 -32.69 29.63 6.72
C VAL A 77 -34.19 29.35 6.92
N SER A 78 -34.51 28.60 7.95
CA SER A 78 -35.88 28.26 8.31
C SER A 78 -36.08 28.51 9.81
N GLY A 79 -37.19 29.09 10.21
CA GLY A 79 -37.49 29.32 11.62
C GLY A 79 -38.97 29.58 11.89
N GLY A 80 -39.47 29.01 13.01
CA GLY A 80 -40.84 29.12 13.41
C GLY A 80 -41.85 28.72 12.34
N ASP A 81 -42.95 29.51 12.22
CA ASP A 81 -43.97 29.37 11.17
C ASP A 81 -43.66 30.22 9.91
N SER A 82 -42.43 30.78 9.84
CA SER A 82 -42.03 31.65 8.73
C SER A 82 -41.71 30.82 7.47
N ILE A 83 -41.92 31.42 6.29
CA ILE A 83 -41.54 30.82 5.01
C ILE A 83 -40.01 30.69 4.98
N PRO A 84 -39.47 29.55 4.56
CA PRO A 84 -38.02 29.38 4.45
C PRO A 84 -37.37 30.43 3.53
N TYR A 85 -36.21 30.92 3.92
CA TYR A 85 -35.38 31.85 3.15
C TYR A 85 -34.32 31.07 2.38
N PRO A 86 -34.52 30.71 1.10
CA PRO A 86 -33.54 30.02 0.29
C PRO A 86 -32.55 30.99 -0.38
N SER A 87 -31.34 30.51 -0.67
CA SER A 87 -30.42 31.22 -1.57
C SER A 87 -30.96 31.31 -3.00
N ARG A 88 -30.53 32.33 -3.78
CA ARG A 88 -30.91 32.41 -5.20
C ARG A 88 -30.43 31.19 -6.02
N SER A 89 -29.40 30.51 -5.57
CA SER A 89 -28.92 29.31 -6.22
C SER A 89 -29.93 28.14 -6.15
N LEU A 90 -30.78 28.09 -5.13
CA LEU A 90 -31.84 27.09 -5.04
C LEU A 90 -33.00 27.37 -6.03
N TRP A 91 -33.18 28.63 -6.43
CA TRP A 91 -34.26 29.10 -7.32
C TRP A 91 -35.65 28.82 -6.74
N ASP A 92 -36.35 27.81 -7.25
CA ASP A 92 -37.68 27.35 -6.83
C ASP A 92 -37.65 26.08 -5.97
N ARG A 93 -36.45 25.65 -5.57
CA ARG A 93 -36.22 24.45 -4.74
C ARG A 93 -36.04 24.84 -3.27
N GLU A 94 -36.36 23.92 -2.39
CA GLU A 94 -36.12 24.04 -0.94
C GLU A 94 -35.28 22.86 -0.46
N LEU A 95 -34.47 23.10 0.58
CA LEU A 95 -33.73 22.05 1.26
C LEU A 95 -34.64 21.40 2.32
N GLU A 96 -34.75 20.07 2.27
CA GLU A 96 -35.36 19.28 3.33
C GLU A 96 -34.40 19.21 4.52
N LEU A 97 -34.70 20.03 5.55
CA LEU A 97 -33.91 20.07 6.76
C LEU A 97 -34.35 18.95 7.72
N ARG A 98 -33.39 18.39 8.45
CA ARG A 98 -33.69 17.37 9.44
C ARG A 98 -34.09 18.01 10.76
N ASP A 99 -35.24 17.65 11.30
CA ASP A 99 -35.60 17.96 12.68
C ASP A 99 -34.84 17.03 13.61
N VAL A 100 -33.71 17.53 14.15
CA VAL A 100 -32.92 16.79 15.10
C VAL A 100 -33.16 17.35 16.48
N VAL A 101 -33.94 16.62 17.26
CA VAL A 101 -34.16 16.88 18.68
C VAL A 101 -33.41 15.81 19.46
N ALA A 102 -32.55 16.23 20.39
CA ALA A 102 -31.88 15.29 21.29
C ALA A 102 -32.89 14.56 22.18
N PRO A 103 -32.57 13.38 22.73
CA PRO A 103 -33.48 12.60 23.58
C PRO A 103 -33.98 13.35 24.81
N ASP A 104 -33.29 14.38 25.26
CA ASP A 104 -33.66 15.28 26.37
C ASP A 104 -34.55 16.47 25.94
N GLY A 105 -34.94 16.52 24.68
CA GLY A 105 -35.73 17.63 24.11
C GLY A 105 -34.89 18.86 23.78
N SER A 106 -33.59 18.84 23.94
CA SER A 106 -32.69 19.92 23.55
C SER A 106 -32.33 19.84 22.05
N PHE A 107 -31.91 20.97 21.49
CA PHE A 107 -31.39 21.01 20.12
C PHE A 107 -29.87 20.95 20.18
N PRO A 108 -29.22 20.16 19.28
CA PRO A 108 -27.77 20.10 19.22
C PRO A 108 -27.18 21.49 18.96
N THR A 109 -26.26 21.89 19.82
CA THR A 109 -25.52 23.15 19.66
C THR A 109 -24.44 23.03 18.58
N GLU A 110 -24.01 21.80 18.32
CA GLU A 110 -23.01 21.48 17.30
C GLU A 110 -23.65 21.35 15.89
N PRO A 111 -22.91 21.67 14.82
CA PRO A 111 -23.39 21.49 13.47
C PRO A 111 -23.59 20.00 13.15
N ILE A 112 -24.61 19.68 12.38
CA ILE A 112 -24.97 18.33 11.98
C ILE A 112 -24.69 18.19 10.49
N PHE A 113 -23.90 17.17 10.13
CA PHE A 113 -23.53 16.86 8.75
C PHE A 113 -24.29 15.62 8.27
N TYR A 114 -24.89 15.71 7.08
CA TYR A 114 -25.52 14.54 6.45
C TYR A 114 -25.50 14.66 4.93
N TYR A 115 -25.75 13.53 4.27
CA TYR A 115 -25.99 13.50 2.84
C TYR A 115 -27.48 13.56 2.56
N SER A 116 -27.86 14.37 1.57
CA SER A 116 -29.22 14.45 1.04
C SER A 116 -29.22 14.07 -0.43
N SER A 117 -30.17 13.22 -0.81
CA SER A 117 -30.44 12.82 -2.19
C SER A 117 -31.78 13.31 -2.68
N GLN A 118 -32.29 14.42 -2.11
CA GLN A 118 -33.58 15.00 -2.46
C GLN A 118 -33.64 15.49 -3.91
N PHE A 119 -32.51 15.92 -4.46
CA PHE A 119 -32.41 16.28 -5.87
C PHE A 119 -31.88 15.07 -6.65
N PRO A 120 -32.60 14.53 -7.65
CA PRO A 120 -32.20 13.38 -8.42
C PRO A 120 -30.82 13.54 -9.00
N ASP A 121 -30.06 13.59 -9.58
CA ASP A 121 -28.77 13.81 -10.21
C ASP A 121 -27.79 14.73 -9.43
N GLU A 122 -28.15 15.17 -8.22
CA GLU A 122 -27.33 16.14 -7.45
C GLU A 122 -27.25 15.73 -5.97
N PRO A 123 -26.40 14.79 -5.59
CA PRO A 123 -26.19 14.44 -4.20
C PRO A 123 -25.58 15.63 -3.45
N LEU A 124 -26.22 16.02 -2.34
CA LEU A 124 -25.78 17.14 -1.53
C LEU A 124 -25.15 16.67 -0.22
N ARG A 125 -24.04 17.28 0.17
CA ARG A 125 -23.55 17.29 1.53
C ARG A 125 -24.13 18.51 2.23
N VAL A 126 -24.88 18.29 3.30
CA VAL A 126 -25.58 19.35 4.04
C VAL A 126 -24.97 19.47 5.42
N VAL A 127 -24.75 20.70 5.85
CA VAL A 127 -24.48 21.05 7.24
C VAL A 127 -25.60 21.96 7.73
N GLN A 128 -26.15 21.66 8.88
CA GLN A 128 -27.17 22.50 9.51
C GLN A 128 -26.88 22.72 10.98
N ARG A 129 -27.34 23.86 11.49
CA ARG A 129 -27.29 24.24 12.91
C ARG A 129 -28.50 25.05 13.29
N THR A 130 -29.08 24.71 14.43
CA THR A 130 -30.20 25.47 14.98
C THR A 130 -29.71 26.39 16.09
N VAL A 131 -30.01 27.69 15.99
CA VAL A 131 -29.59 28.72 16.93
C VAL A 131 -30.77 29.65 17.27
N VAL A 132 -30.67 30.30 18.42
CA VAL A 132 -31.56 31.43 18.78
C VAL A 132 -30.77 32.71 18.59
N LEU A 133 -31.24 33.59 17.71
CA LEU A 133 -30.59 34.86 17.42
C LEU A 133 -30.86 35.88 18.53
N PRO A 134 -29.93 36.81 18.82
CA PRO A 134 -30.18 37.91 19.73
C PRO A 134 -31.43 38.73 19.30
N GLY A 135 -32.34 38.95 20.24
CA GLY A 135 -33.57 39.72 19.96
C GLY A 135 -34.74 38.89 19.46
N SER A 136 -34.62 37.58 19.38
CA SER A 136 -35.73 36.68 19.00
C SER A 136 -35.82 35.50 19.97
N ASP A 137 -37.04 35.07 20.28
CA ASP A 137 -37.31 33.79 20.97
C ASP A 137 -37.52 32.64 20.00
N THR A 138 -37.48 32.93 18.69
CA THR A 138 -37.65 31.95 17.64
C THR A 138 -36.37 31.18 17.38
N ARG A 139 -36.48 29.88 17.16
CA ARG A 139 -35.37 29.02 16.75
C ARG A 139 -35.23 29.08 15.24
N TRP A 140 -34.02 29.42 14.83
CA TRP A 140 -33.66 29.51 13.42
C TRP A 140 -32.70 28.38 13.05
N THR A 141 -33.02 27.60 12.03
CA THR A 141 -32.16 26.55 11.48
C THR A 141 -31.52 27.10 10.23
N PHE A 142 -30.21 27.24 10.30
CA PHE A 142 -29.36 27.61 9.17
C PHE A 142 -28.81 26.36 8.54
N ALA A 143 -28.86 26.27 7.23
CA ALA A 143 -28.30 25.15 6.48
C ALA A 143 -27.48 25.63 5.29
N VAL A 144 -26.37 24.96 5.06
CA VAL A 144 -25.54 25.11 3.85
C VAL A 144 -25.42 23.74 3.22
N ALA A 145 -25.58 23.66 1.92
CA ALA A 145 -25.46 22.44 1.16
C ALA A 145 -24.55 22.64 -0.04
N SER A 146 -23.77 21.66 -0.37
CA SER A 146 -22.95 21.68 -1.60
C SER A 146 -22.84 20.31 -2.22
N THR A 147 -22.70 20.29 -3.55
CA THR A 147 -22.38 19.06 -4.29
C THR A 147 -20.90 18.72 -4.14
N PRO A 148 -20.56 17.47 -3.87
CA PRO A 148 -19.16 17.03 -3.79
C PRO A 148 -18.50 16.80 -5.17
N ASP A 149 -19.20 17.08 -6.28
CA ASP A 149 -18.78 16.65 -7.63
C ASP A 149 -17.42 17.19 -8.07
N GLU A 150 -17.18 18.50 -7.92
CA GLU A 150 -15.87 19.09 -8.30
C GLU A 150 -14.71 18.49 -7.51
N THR A 151 -14.94 18.19 -6.24
CA THR A 151 -13.94 17.57 -5.36
C THR A 151 -13.72 16.11 -5.73
N THR A 152 -14.76 15.44 -6.20
CA THR A 152 -14.72 14.03 -6.59
C THR A 152 -13.92 13.81 -7.88
N GLU A 153 -14.05 14.69 -8.88
CA GLU A 153 -13.27 14.61 -10.12
C GLU A 153 -11.76 14.80 -9.85
N GLN A 154 -11.39 15.77 -9.02
CA GLN A 154 -9.99 15.99 -8.64
C GLN A 154 -9.42 14.78 -7.91
N LEU A 155 -10.20 14.16 -7.01
CA LEU A 155 -9.81 12.94 -6.31
C LEU A 155 -9.59 11.76 -7.25
N GLN A 156 -10.44 11.58 -8.26
CA GLN A 156 -10.28 10.50 -9.25
C GLN A 156 -8.96 10.62 -10.01
N ASN A 157 -8.57 11.83 -10.42
CA ASN A 157 -7.30 12.07 -11.09
C ASN A 157 -6.10 11.76 -10.18
N ILE A 158 -6.13 12.20 -8.93
CA ILE A 158 -5.07 11.92 -7.95
C ILE A 158 -4.99 10.40 -7.70
N ARG A 159 -6.13 9.74 -7.55
CA ARG A 159 -6.22 8.28 -7.35
C ARG A 159 -5.62 7.52 -8.53
N LEU A 160 -5.91 7.93 -9.76
CA LEU A 160 -5.34 7.32 -10.96
C LEU A 160 -3.81 7.45 -10.98
N ILE A 161 -3.28 8.62 -10.67
CA ILE A 161 -1.83 8.87 -10.59
C ILE A 161 -1.21 7.99 -9.51
N LEU A 162 -1.83 7.89 -8.34
CA LEU A 162 -1.36 7.04 -7.24
C LEU A 162 -1.32 5.56 -7.66
N VAL A 163 -2.40 5.04 -8.24
CA VAL A 163 -2.48 3.64 -8.68
C VAL A 163 -1.36 3.35 -9.70
N TRP A 164 -1.19 4.20 -10.71
CA TRP A 164 -0.12 4.01 -11.70
C TRP A 164 1.28 4.09 -11.08
N SER A 165 1.50 5.01 -10.14
CA SER A 165 2.76 5.15 -9.42
C SER A 165 3.09 3.87 -8.63
N PHE A 166 2.11 3.30 -7.91
CA PHE A 166 2.30 2.04 -7.17
C PHE A 166 2.52 0.85 -8.10
N VAL A 167 1.84 0.78 -9.25
CA VAL A 167 2.06 -0.27 -10.26
C VAL A 167 3.48 -0.20 -10.82
N VAL A 168 3.94 0.97 -11.24
CA VAL A 168 5.30 1.17 -11.77
C VAL A 168 6.35 0.84 -10.71
N LEU A 169 6.16 1.31 -9.48
CA LEU A 169 7.05 1.03 -8.35
C LEU A 169 7.10 -0.48 -8.06
N GLY A 170 5.96 -1.14 -8.01
CA GLY A 170 5.86 -2.58 -7.76
C GLY A 170 6.55 -3.41 -8.84
N LEU A 171 6.31 -3.10 -10.11
CA LEU A 171 6.97 -3.76 -11.23
C LEU A 171 8.49 -3.54 -11.19
N GLY A 172 8.93 -2.31 -10.88
CA GLY A 172 10.35 -1.98 -10.73
C GLY A 172 11.03 -2.77 -9.62
N LEU A 173 10.39 -2.85 -8.44
CA LEU A 173 10.91 -3.62 -7.30
C LEU A 173 10.96 -5.12 -7.59
N ILE A 174 9.94 -5.68 -8.22
CA ILE A 174 9.91 -7.09 -8.61
C ILE A 174 11.01 -7.38 -9.63
N ALA A 175 11.15 -6.53 -10.66
CA ALA A 175 12.19 -6.67 -11.67
C ALA A 175 13.59 -6.61 -11.04
N MET A 176 13.82 -5.65 -10.12
CA MET A 176 15.08 -5.53 -9.39
C MET A 176 15.37 -6.75 -8.53
N ALA A 177 14.37 -7.27 -7.80
CA ALA A 177 14.51 -8.49 -7.00
C ALA A 177 14.86 -9.71 -7.86
N LEU A 178 14.23 -9.86 -9.03
CA LEU A 178 14.55 -10.95 -9.97
C LEU A 178 15.96 -10.82 -10.54
N LEU A 179 16.39 -9.61 -10.91
CA LEU A 179 17.76 -9.33 -11.35
C LEU A 179 18.76 -9.67 -10.26
N GLN A 180 18.52 -9.23 -9.02
CA GLN A 180 19.40 -9.50 -7.88
C GLN A 180 19.55 -11.01 -7.61
N ILE A 181 18.45 -11.77 -7.67
CA ILE A 181 18.49 -13.24 -7.52
C ILE A 181 19.27 -13.88 -8.66
N ARG A 182 19.03 -13.43 -9.91
CA ARG A 182 19.71 -13.99 -11.08
C ARG A 182 21.22 -13.73 -11.06
N TYR A 183 21.63 -12.51 -10.74
CA TYR A 183 23.05 -12.12 -10.68
C TYR A 183 23.72 -12.62 -9.39
N GLY A 184 23.08 -12.49 -8.24
CA GLY A 184 23.63 -12.90 -6.95
C GLY A 184 23.83 -14.41 -6.80
N LEU A 185 23.00 -15.24 -7.48
CA LEU A 185 23.16 -16.70 -7.46
C LEU A 185 23.98 -17.24 -8.65
N SER A 186 24.40 -16.40 -9.59
CA SER A 186 25.24 -16.80 -10.73
C SER A 186 26.57 -17.45 -10.30
N PRO A 187 27.31 -16.91 -9.31
CA PRO A 187 28.55 -17.53 -8.81
C PRO A 187 28.37 -18.96 -8.32
N LEU A 188 27.31 -19.21 -7.56
CA LEU A 188 27.03 -20.56 -7.04
C LEU A 188 26.68 -21.56 -8.14
N ARG A 189 26.04 -21.13 -9.22
CA ARG A 189 25.78 -21.97 -10.38
C ARG A 189 27.07 -22.35 -11.10
N ARG A 190 28.06 -21.44 -11.19
CA ARG A 190 29.37 -21.69 -11.78
C ARG A 190 30.18 -22.69 -10.96
N VAL A 191 30.20 -22.55 -9.62
CA VAL A 191 30.84 -23.51 -8.70
C VAL A 191 30.21 -24.90 -8.87
N ARG A 192 28.89 -25.00 -8.89
CA ARG A 192 28.20 -26.27 -9.11
C ARG A 192 28.56 -26.91 -10.46
N ALA A 193 28.65 -26.10 -11.51
CA ALA A 193 29.05 -26.59 -12.83
C ALA A 193 30.50 -27.08 -12.84
N ALA A 194 31.45 -26.37 -12.17
CA ALA A 194 32.82 -26.76 -12.04
C ALA A 194 32.98 -28.08 -11.28
N ILE A 195 32.30 -28.26 -10.15
CA ILE A 195 32.28 -29.52 -9.39
C ILE A 195 31.67 -30.67 -10.24
N SER A 196 30.61 -30.40 -11.03
CA SER A 196 30.04 -31.43 -11.91
C SER A 196 31.02 -31.86 -13.00
N LYS A 197 31.81 -30.93 -13.53
CA LYS A 197 32.85 -31.21 -14.53
C LYS A 197 33.97 -32.11 -13.99
N LEU A 198 34.41 -31.87 -12.75
CA LEU A 198 35.41 -32.75 -12.06
C LEU A 198 34.97 -34.22 -12.06
N ARG A 199 33.69 -34.48 -11.82
CA ARG A 199 33.16 -35.86 -11.81
C ARG A 199 33.16 -36.56 -13.18
N THR A 200 33.08 -35.77 -14.28
CA THR A 200 32.97 -36.32 -15.64
C THR A 200 34.29 -36.33 -16.42
N THR A 201 35.19 -35.39 -16.13
CA THR A 201 36.44 -35.20 -16.92
C THR A 201 37.65 -35.82 -16.25
N GLY A 202 37.58 -36.20 -14.95
CA GLY A 202 38.72 -36.73 -14.22
C GLY A 202 39.77 -35.69 -13.81
N ASP A 203 39.46 -34.41 -14.00
CA ASP A 203 40.31 -33.32 -13.52
C ASP A 203 40.24 -33.28 -11.99
N ASN A 204 41.41 -33.24 -11.32
CA ASN A 204 41.48 -33.29 -9.87
C ASN A 204 41.48 -31.90 -9.20
N ARG A 205 41.28 -30.79 -9.94
CA ARG A 205 41.30 -29.43 -9.41
C ARG A 205 40.34 -28.50 -10.17
N ILE A 206 39.71 -27.56 -9.43
CA ILE A 206 38.95 -26.46 -9.99
C ILE A 206 39.93 -25.33 -10.32
N THR A 207 40.16 -25.07 -11.62
CA THR A 207 41.08 -24.04 -12.11
C THR A 207 40.36 -22.88 -12.79
N GLU A 208 39.05 -22.95 -12.96
CA GLU A 208 38.23 -21.88 -13.62
C GLU A 208 38.28 -20.60 -12.75
N PRO A 209 38.39 -19.40 -13.37
CA PRO A 209 38.32 -18.13 -12.64
C PRO A 209 36.92 -17.95 -12.10
N LEU A 210 36.79 -17.95 -10.78
CA LEU A 210 35.53 -17.75 -10.05
C LEU A 210 35.55 -16.41 -9.31
N PRO A 211 34.39 -15.81 -9.02
CA PRO A 211 34.31 -14.58 -8.25
C PRO A 211 34.97 -14.71 -6.86
N THR A 212 35.50 -13.60 -6.38
CA THR A 212 36.27 -13.52 -5.11
C THR A 212 35.47 -14.03 -3.91
N GLU A 213 34.14 -13.87 -3.95
CA GLU A 213 33.23 -14.28 -2.87
C GLU A 213 33.16 -15.80 -2.67
N VAL A 214 33.44 -16.58 -3.70
CA VAL A 214 33.39 -18.05 -3.64
C VAL A 214 34.80 -18.70 -3.67
N GLN A 215 35.84 -17.90 -3.83
CA GLN A 215 37.23 -18.39 -3.90
C GLN A 215 37.66 -19.17 -2.66
N PRO A 216 37.35 -18.74 -1.42
CA PRO A 216 37.68 -19.52 -0.23
C PRO A 216 37.07 -20.93 -0.21
N LEU A 217 35.83 -21.05 -0.71
CA LEU A 217 35.15 -22.34 -0.82
C LEU A 217 35.83 -23.25 -1.84
N VAL A 218 36.31 -22.70 -2.93
CA VAL A 218 37.03 -23.47 -3.98
C VAL A 218 38.37 -23.95 -3.48
N GLU A 219 39.08 -23.14 -2.72
CA GLU A 219 40.34 -23.50 -2.08
C GLU A 219 40.16 -24.68 -1.11
N GLU A 220 39.13 -24.64 -0.27
CA GLU A 220 38.78 -25.74 0.65
C GLU A 220 38.44 -27.04 -0.09
N VAL A 221 37.62 -26.93 -1.17
CA VAL A 221 37.30 -28.08 -2.01
C VAL A 221 38.55 -28.67 -2.67
N ASN A 222 39.44 -27.84 -3.19
CA ASN A 222 40.68 -28.30 -3.79
C ASN A 222 41.60 -28.97 -2.77
N ALA A 223 41.69 -28.44 -1.53
CA ALA A 223 42.48 -29.07 -0.43
C ALA A 223 41.91 -30.45 -0.05
N LEU A 224 40.57 -30.58 -0.01
CA LEU A 224 39.90 -31.86 0.26
C LEU A 224 40.17 -32.89 -0.85
N LEU A 225 40.12 -32.46 -2.11
CA LEU A 225 40.46 -33.33 -3.26
C LEU A 225 41.90 -33.83 -3.20
N GLU A 226 42.87 -32.95 -2.90
CA GLU A 226 44.26 -33.30 -2.76
C GLU A 226 44.46 -34.29 -1.61
N HIS A 227 43.78 -34.11 -0.48
CA HIS A 227 43.85 -35.04 0.65
C HIS A 227 43.32 -36.44 0.28
N THR A 228 42.15 -36.49 -0.38
CA THR A 228 41.58 -37.79 -0.83
C THR A 228 42.45 -38.48 -1.85
N GLU A 229 43.10 -37.74 -2.73
CA GLU A 229 44.03 -38.29 -3.73
C GLU A 229 45.28 -38.91 -3.06
N ARG A 230 45.88 -38.20 -2.09
CA ARG A 230 47.02 -38.75 -1.31
C ARG A 230 46.63 -40.04 -0.57
N GLN A 231 45.48 -40.08 0.07
CA GLN A 231 44.97 -41.28 0.74
C GLN A 231 44.77 -42.45 -0.23
N ALA A 232 44.22 -42.20 -1.43
CA ALA A 232 44.07 -43.21 -2.44
C ALA A 232 45.39 -43.75 -2.97
N GLU A 233 46.39 -42.90 -3.14
CA GLU A 233 47.75 -43.26 -3.55
C GLU A 233 48.48 -44.10 -2.49
N GLU A 234 48.34 -43.70 -1.21
CA GLU A 234 48.87 -44.48 -0.09
C GLU A 234 48.22 -45.85 0.02
N ALA A 235 46.92 -45.93 -0.10
CA ALA A 235 46.20 -47.20 -0.11
C ALA A 235 46.63 -48.12 -1.26
N ARG A 236 46.82 -47.57 -2.47
CA ARG A 236 47.35 -48.34 -3.63
C ARG A 236 48.75 -48.85 -3.38
N ARG A 237 49.65 -48.03 -2.80
CA ARG A 237 51.02 -48.45 -2.43
C ARG A 237 50.99 -49.55 -1.37
N HIS A 238 50.14 -49.40 -0.34
CA HIS A 238 50.00 -50.47 0.68
C HIS A 238 49.49 -51.77 0.09
N ALA A 239 48.45 -51.70 -0.79
CA ALA A 239 47.94 -52.89 -1.47
C ALA A 239 49.01 -53.55 -2.38
N GLY A 240 49.76 -52.72 -3.11
CA GLY A 240 50.91 -53.21 -3.94
C GLY A 240 51.98 -53.92 -3.12
N ASN A 241 52.40 -53.33 -1.99
CA ASN A 241 53.38 -53.92 -1.08
C ASN A 241 52.89 -55.24 -0.44
N LEU A 242 51.60 -55.28 -0.04
CA LEU A 242 50.97 -56.49 0.49
C LEU A 242 50.90 -57.61 -0.56
N ALA A 243 50.54 -57.28 -1.80
CA ALA A 243 50.51 -58.24 -2.92
C ALA A 243 51.94 -58.83 -3.17
N HIS A 244 53.01 -57.99 -3.13
CA HIS A 244 54.37 -58.42 -3.30
C HIS A 244 54.82 -59.28 -2.14
N ALA A 245 54.54 -58.90 -0.89
CA ALA A 245 54.90 -59.63 0.32
C ALA A 245 54.17 -61.01 0.40
N LEU A 246 52.99 -61.13 -0.13
CA LEU A 246 52.20 -62.38 -0.20
C LEU A 246 52.70 -63.29 -1.35
N LYS A 247 53.15 -62.73 -2.46
CA LYS A 247 53.63 -63.52 -3.62
C LYS A 247 54.83 -64.41 -3.29
N THR A 248 55.74 -63.91 -2.48
CA THR A 248 56.98 -64.69 -2.11
C THR A 248 56.64 -65.96 -1.30
N PRO A 249 55.86 -65.91 -0.20
CA PRO A 249 55.53 -67.14 0.55
C PRO A 249 54.60 -68.07 -0.21
N LEU A 250 53.67 -67.50 -1.05
CA LEU A 250 52.81 -68.31 -1.90
C LEU A 250 53.62 -69.12 -2.94
N THR A 251 54.60 -68.50 -3.58
CA THR A 251 55.47 -69.16 -4.54
C THR A 251 56.28 -70.29 -3.87
N VAL A 252 56.77 -70.07 -2.65
CA VAL A 252 57.47 -71.11 -1.87
C VAL A 252 56.53 -72.28 -1.51
N LEU A 253 55.27 -71.97 -1.09
CA LEU A 253 54.29 -72.97 -0.77
C LEU A 253 53.85 -73.76 -2.03
N THR A 254 53.67 -73.09 -3.16
CA THR A 254 53.31 -73.74 -4.42
C THR A 254 54.45 -74.68 -4.92
N ASN A 255 55.75 -74.22 -4.84
CA ASN A 255 56.87 -75.01 -5.19
C ASN A 255 57.03 -76.21 -4.25
N ALA A 256 56.78 -76.05 -2.95
CA ALA A 256 56.85 -77.15 -1.98
C ALA A 256 55.71 -78.16 -2.15
N ALA A 257 54.51 -77.74 -2.61
CA ALA A 257 53.40 -78.61 -2.92
C ALA A 257 53.66 -79.43 -4.21
N THR A 258 54.22 -78.82 -5.26
CA THR A 258 54.56 -79.48 -6.54
C THR A 258 55.76 -80.42 -6.41
N ALA A 259 56.65 -80.20 -5.44
CA ALA A 259 57.79 -81.09 -5.19
C ALA A 259 57.43 -82.38 -4.38
N ARG A 260 56.15 -82.53 -4.00
CA ARG A 260 55.66 -83.65 -3.17
C ARG A 260 54.77 -84.63 -3.94
N ASP A 261 54.57 -84.44 -5.23
CA ASP A 261 53.97 -85.47 -6.09
C ASP A 261 55.06 -86.28 -6.78
N PRO A 262 55.12 -87.62 -6.55
CA PRO A 262 56.10 -88.51 -7.18
C PRO A 262 55.76 -88.91 -8.59
#